data_21b8a23e99d93533ca0f16ed73093b52
#
_entry.id   21b8a23e99d93533ca0f16ed73093b52
#
_cell.length_a   1.000
_cell.length_b   1.000
_cell.length_c   1.000
_cell.angle_alpha   90.00
_cell.angle_beta   90.00
_cell.angle_gamma   90.00
#
_symmetry.space_group_name_H-M   'P 1'
#
loop_
_entity.id
_entity.type
_entity.pdbx_description
1 polymer ?
#
loop_
_entity_poly.entity_id
_entity_poly.type
_entity_poly.pdbx_seq_one_letter_code
_entity_poly.pdbx_strand_id
1 'polypeptide(L)'
;MSGDIAKHSSARSKLVKTLFFTLCVIAFGAMYWSWQYSDSHPSTEDAYVRAKILSVAPQVKGQVVSVDVKDFQSVTKGDLLLKIDSRPYLLAVKQAKAAYQLAVQQHDVADKQVTEAVAGLDAARSNLTEAQVEYKRTDSLVKRKLASDQDLDTAKNKLANAQASLEQARATVEKAIANRGEEGVEAAVVQQAAAQLAQAELNLSYTDITSPVDGIAGEINTHVGSVVSVGQTLFPVILKDSYWVRANFKETDLTHIKPGMHADVVIDMYPDVVWKATVEQLSPASGTSFSLMPPENATGNWVKIKQRFPVRLALEVPADAPQLRVGASSEVTIDLQSSVQ
;
A
#
# COMPACT_ATOMS: atom_id res chain seq x y z
N MET A 1 -12.79 17.66 102.47
CA MET A 1 -12.03 17.06 101.39
C MET A 1 -13.05 16.72 100.26
N SER A 2 -13.45 17.66 99.42
CA SER A 2 -14.31 17.40 98.25
C SER A 2 -14.19 18.62 97.32
N GLY A 3 -13.12 18.72 96.52
CA GLY A 3 -12.90 19.86 95.63
C GLY A 3 -12.06 19.64 94.42
N ASP A 4 -11.52 18.43 94.17
CA ASP A 4 -10.48 18.26 93.13
C ASP A 4 -10.83 17.29 91.99
N ILE A 5 -11.97 16.66 92.04
CA ILE A 5 -12.32 15.65 90.97
C ILE A 5 -13.03 16.27 89.75
N ALA A 6 -13.59 17.45 89.88
CA ALA A 6 -14.40 18.06 88.78
C ALA A 6 -13.57 18.83 87.70
N LYS A 7 -12.30 19.18 87.99
CA LYS A 7 -11.46 19.97 87.06
C LYS A 7 -10.74 19.13 86.01
N HIS A 8 -10.46 17.83 86.25
CA HIS A 8 -9.78 16.94 85.32
C HIS A 8 -10.66 16.36 84.15
N SER A 9 -11.98 16.33 84.36
CA SER A 9 -12.88 15.79 83.33
C SER A 9 -13.15 16.78 82.16
N SER A 10 -13.17 18.10 82.47
CA SER A 10 -13.38 19.20 81.53
C SER A 10 -12.22 19.38 80.51
N ALA A 11 -10.94 19.18 81.02
CA ALA A 11 -9.79 19.29 80.12
C ALA A 11 -9.66 18.13 79.15
N ARG A 12 -9.96 16.87 79.54
CA ARG A 12 -9.97 15.71 78.65
C ARG A 12 -11.05 15.82 77.61
N SER A 13 -12.24 16.29 77.91
CA SER A 13 -13.33 16.43 76.95
C SER A 13 -13.02 17.55 75.90
N LYS A 14 -12.35 18.63 76.30
CA LYS A 14 -11.92 19.64 75.34
C LYS A 14 -10.79 19.14 74.43
N LEU A 15 -9.85 18.37 74.96
CA LEU A 15 -8.76 17.74 74.22
C LEU A 15 -9.26 16.74 73.18
N VAL A 16 -10.23 15.91 73.55
CA VAL A 16 -10.92 14.94 72.62
C VAL A 16 -11.70 15.69 71.53
N LYS A 17 -12.41 16.78 71.90
CA LYS A 17 -13.11 17.58 70.89
C LYS A 17 -12.17 18.32 69.92
N THR A 18 -11.04 18.85 70.40
CA THR A 18 -10.03 19.47 69.52
C THR A 18 -9.35 18.42 68.63
N LEU A 19 -9.00 17.24 69.19
CA LEU A 19 -8.45 16.13 68.38
C LEU A 19 -9.43 15.64 67.30
N PHE A 20 -10.71 15.50 67.61
CA PHE A 20 -11.74 15.14 66.67
C PHE A 20 -11.93 16.20 65.57
N PHE A 21 -11.91 17.50 65.98
CA PHE A 21 -12.03 18.58 64.99
C PHE A 21 -10.84 18.65 64.04
N THR A 22 -9.59 18.49 64.55
CA THR A 22 -8.39 18.41 63.70
C THR A 22 -8.42 17.21 62.77
N LEU A 23 -8.89 16.04 63.24
CA LEU A 23 -9.05 14.84 62.42
C LEU A 23 -10.09 15.07 61.27
N CYS A 24 -11.21 15.72 61.57
CA CYS A 24 -12.21 16.11 60.60
C CYS A 24 -11.66 17.10 59.55
N VAL A 25 -10.87 18.09 59.96
CA VAL A 25 -10.24 19.05 59.03
C VAL A 25 -9.23 18.34 58.12
N ILE A 26 -8.42 17.43 58.65
CA ILE A 26 -7.48 16.61 57.86
C ILE A 26 -8.26 15.71 56.88
N ALA A 27 -9.35 15.06 57.33
CA ALA A 27 -10.16 14.22 56.50
C ALA A 27 -10.86 15.02 55.38
N PHE A 28 -11.38 16.21 55.71
CA PHE A 28 -11.97 17.11 54.71
C PHE A 28 -10.91 17.62 53.69
N GLY A 29 -9.71 17.97 54.18
CA GLY A 29 -8.58 18.37 53.35
C GLY A 29 -8.13 17.27 52.41
N ALA A 30 -8.01 16.03 52.90
CA ALA A 30 -7.67 14.86 52.13
C ALA A 30 -8.77 14.53 51.09
N MET A 31 -10.04 14.64 51.48
CA MET A 31 -11.18 14.41 50.56
C MET A 31 -11.24 15.49 49.47
N TYR A 32 -11.00 16.76 49.82
CA TYR A 32 -10.95 17.85 48.84
C TYR A 32 -9.78 17.67 47.84
N TRP A 33 -8.61 17.30 48.38
CA TRP A 33 -7.42 17.03 47.57
C TRP A 33 -7.63 15.83 46.63
N SER A 34 -8.21 14.73 47.13
CA SER A 34 -8.57 13.55 46.33
C SER A 34 -9.58 13.87 45.24
N TRP A 35 -10.56 14.72 45.56
CA TRP A 35 -11.56 15.15 44.56
C TRP A 35 -10.91 16.01 43.47
N GLN A 36 -10.08 16.95 43.84
CA GLN A 36 -9.36 17.81 42.89
C GLN A 36 -8.35 17.01 42.02
N TYR A 37 -7.70 16.01 42.61
CA TYR A 37 -6.82 15.10 41.89
C TYR A 37 -7.60 14.31 40.86
N SER A 38 -8.74 13.73 41.23
CA SER A 38 -9.62 12.95 40.33
C SER A 38 -10.17 13.81 39.18
N ASP A 39 -10.44 15.10 39.41
CA ASP A 39 -10.96 16.02 38.41
C ASP A 39 -9.88 16.45 37.40
N SER A 40 -8.59 16.49 37.85
CA SER A 40 -7.45 16.80 36.98
C SER A 40 -6.84 15.60 36.27
N HIS A 41 -7.25 14.36 36.64
CA HIS A 41 -6.72 13.11 36.07
C HIS A 41 -7.88 12.17 35.69
N PRO A 42 -8.64 12.49 34.60
CA PRO A 42 -9.70 11.60 34.14
C PRO A 42 -9.13 10.23 33.77
N SER A 43 -9.74 9.18 34.30
CA SER A 43 -9.36 7.80 34.02
C SER A 43 -10.49 6.98 33.42
N THR A 44 -10.14 5.95 32.66
CA THR A 44 -11.07 4.99 32.11
C THR A 44 -10.46 3.59 32.07
N GLU A 45 -11.24 2.59 32.52
CA GLU A 45 -10.94 1.17 32.39
C GLU A 45 -11.46 0.59 31.06
N ASP A 46 -12.28 1.38 30.32
CA ASP A 46 -12.81 0.98 29.01
C ASP A 46 -11.80 1.36 27.93
N ALA A 47 -10.64 0.72 27.96
CA ALA A 47 -9.56 0.95 27.02
C ALA A 47 -8.93 -0.38 26.56
N TYR A 48 -8.53 -0.43 25.29
CA TYR A 48 -8.04 -1.65 24.65
C TYR A 48 -6.82 -1.36 23.80
N VAL A 49 -5.82 -2.24 23.88
CA VAL A 49 -4.67 -2.24 22.99
C VAL A 49 -5.10 -2.62 21.59
N ARG A 50 -4.72 -1.84 20.62
CA ARG A 50 -4.95 -2.04 19.18
C ARG A 50 -3.63 -2.02 18.43
N ALA A 51 -3.60 -2.62 17.24
CA ALA A 51 -2.49 -2.51 16.30
C ALA A 51 -3.01 -2.46 14.87
N LYS A 52 -2.17 -2.06 13.94
CA LYS A 52 -2.48 -2.18 12.51
C LYS A 52 -2.42 -3.66 12.13
N ILE A 53 -3.46 -4.11 11.46
CA ILE A 53 -3.60 -5.49 10.99
C ILE A 53 -3.66 -5.44 9.48
N LEU A 54 -2.77 -6.19 8.84
CA LEU A 54 -2.75 -6.37 7.40
C LEU A 54 -3.32 -7.76 7.07
N SER A 55 -4.32 -7.82 6.20
CA SER A 55 -4.83 -9.09 5.68
C SER A 55 -3.98 -9.55 4.52
N VAL A 56 -3.34 -10.71 4.65
CA VAL A 56 -2.62 -11.36 3.56
C VAL A 56 -3.63 -12.03 2.63
N ALA A 57 -3.58 -11.67 1.35
CA ALA A 57 -4.46 -12.21 0.33
C ALA A 57 -3.66 -12.51 -0.95
N PRO A 58 -3.98 -13.61 -1.68
CA PRO A 58 -3.30 -13.94 -2.93
C PRO A 58 -3.73 -13.00 -4.06
N GLN A 59 -2.80 -12.71 -4.95
CA GLN A 59 -3.05 -11.94 -6.17
C GLN A 59 -3.32 -12.84 -7.39
N VAL A 60 -3.09 -14.14 -7.23
CA VAL A 60 -3.38 -15.17 -8.24
C VAL A 60 -4.12 -16.34 -7.61
N LYS A 61 -4.94 -17.03 -8.40
CA LYS A 61 -5.69 -18.21 -7.94
C LYS A 61 -4.84 -19.47 -8.07
N GLY A 62 -5.06 -20.45 -7.20
CA GLY A 62 -4.44 -21.77 -7.37
C GLY A 62 -4.48 -22.61 -6.11
N GLN A 63 -3.89 -23.80 -6.18
CA GLN A 63 -3.79 -24.70 -5.05
C GLN A 63 -2.56 -24.35 -4.21
N VAL A 64 -2.70 -24.34 -2.90
CA VAL A 64 -1.60 -24.15 -1.95
C VAL A 64 -0.73 -25.41 -1.91
N VAL A 65 0.55 -25.25 -2.17
CA VAL A 65 1.55 -26.34 -2.18
C VAL A 65 2.30 -26.43 -0.85
N SER A 66 2.65 -25.30 -0.25
CA SER A 66 3.28 -25.23 1.08
C SER A 66 2.74 -24.04 1.87
N VAL A 67 2.76 -24.17 3.19
CA VAL A 67 2.55 -23.12 4.17
C VAL A 67 3.79 -23.11 5.04
N ASP A 68 4.60 -22.06 4.89
CA ASP A 68 5.96 -22.00 5.46
C ASP A 68 6.00 -21.18 6.77
N VAL A 69 4.86 -20.65 7.20
CA VAL A 69 4.66 -19.91 8.45
C VAL A 69 3.72 -20.66 9.38
N LYS A 70 3.93 -20.52 10.70
CA LYS A 70 3.08 -21.08 11.75
C LYS A 70 2.23 -19.99 12.40
N ASP A 71 1.14 -20.42 13.08
CA ASP A 71 0.34 -19.50 13.88
C ASP A 71 1.19 -18.74 14.89
N PHE A 72 0.95 -17.44 14.97
CA PHE A 72 1.62 -16.51 15.90
C PHE A 72 3.13 -16.41 15.76
N GLN A 73 3.67 -16.86 14.63
CA GLN A 73 5.10 -16.73 14.31
C GLN A 73 5.44 -15.29 13.93
N SER A 74 6.60 -14.81 14.43
CA SER A 74 7.17 -13.55 13.97
C SER A 74 7.68 -13.71 12.54
N VAL A 75 7.35 -12.75 11.68
CA VAL A 75 7.74 -12.70 10.28
C VAL A 75 8.38 -11.36 9.96
N THR A 76 9.35 -11.37 9.06
CA THR A 76 9.99 -10.15 8.54
C THR A 76 9.53 -9.89 7.10
N LYS A 77 9.66 -8.64 6.67
CA LYS A 77 9.34 -8.26 5.30
C LYS A 77 10.16 -9.09 4.31
N GLY A 78 9.47 -9.76 3.38
CA GLY A 78 10.08 -10.63 2.37
C GLY A 78 10.09 -12.11 2.74
N ASP A 79 9.80 -12.48 4.00
CA ASP A 79 9.70 -13.89 4.38
C ASP A 79 8.59 -14.58 3.59
N LEU A 80 8.89 -15.79 3.11
CA LEU A 80 7.92 -16.63 2.41
C LEU A 80 6.88 -17.15 3.40
N LEU A 81 5.61 -16.85 3.14
CA LEU A 81 4.50 -17.24 3.99
C LEU A 81 3.82 -18.52 3.49
N LEU A 82 3.52 -18.55 2.20
CA LEU A 82 2.96 -19.74 1.56
C LEU A 82 3.25 -19.71 0.05
N LYS A 83 3.10 -20.87 -0.58
CA LYS A 83 3.36 -21.10 -1.99
C LYS A 83 2.13 -21.66 -2.69
N ILE A 84 1.75 -21.05 -3.79
CA ILE A 84 0.71 -21.52 -4.71
C ILE A 84 1.38 -22.36 -5.81
N ASP A 85 0.67 -23.33 -6.40
CA ASP A 85 1.17 -24.13 -7.51
C ASP A 85 1.60 -23.25 -8.69
N SER A 86 2.90 -23.11 -8.87
CA SER A 86 3.52 -22.28 -9.91
C SER A 86 3.53 -22.91 -11.29
N ARG A 87 3.26 -24.22 -11.42
CA ARG A 87 3.35 -24.95 -12.71
C ARG A 87 2.53 -24.34 -13.83
N PRO A 88 1.26 -23.97 -13.65
CA PRO A 88 0.48 -23.31 -14.70
C PRO A 88 1.08 -21.97 -15.11
N TYR A 89 1.60 -21.21 -14.16
CA TYR A 89 2.21 -19.89 -14.39
C TYR A 89 3.56 -20.01 -15.09
N LEU A 90 4.37 -21.00 -14.74
CA LEU A 90 5.61 -21.32 -15.45
C LEU A 90 5.36 -21.69 -16.92
N LEU A 91 4.29 -22.42 -17.20
CA LEU A 91 3.88 -22.72 -18.58
C LEU A 91 3.45 -21.45 -19.33
N ALA A 92 2.70 -20.56 -18.67
CA ALA A 92 2.30 -19.28 -19.25
C ALA A 92 3.51 -18.39 -19.58
N VAL A 93 4.51 -18.33 -18.71
CA VAL A 93 5.79 -17.63 -18.96
C VAL A 93 6.50 -18.21 -20.18
N LYS A 94 6.62 -19.54 -20.26
CA LYS A 94 7.26 -20.20 -21.43
C LYS A 94 6.52 -19.87 -22.72
N GLN A 95 5.19 -19.89 -22.71
CA GLN A 95 4.35 -19.56 -23.88
C GLN A 95 4.54 -18.09 -24.28
N ALA A 96 4.46 -17.16 -23.33
CA ALA A 96 4.66 -15.73 -23.60
C ALA A 96 6.08 -15.43 -24.10
N LYS A 97 7.10 -16.09 -23.55
CA LYS A 97 8.49 -15.99 -24.01
C LYS A 97 8.67 -16.46 -25.47
N ALA A 98 8.04 -17.58 -25.84
CA ALA A 98 8.06 -18.04 -27.22
C ALA A 98 7.35 -17.06 -28.17
N ALA A 99 6.23 -16.47 -27.74
CA ALA A 99 5.53 -15.44 -28.51
C ALA A 99 6.40 -14.17 -28.68
N TYR A 100 7.09 -13.74 -27.64
CA TYR A 100 8.04 -12.63 -27.71
C TYR A 100 9.18 -12.91 -28.70
N GLN A 101 9.79 -14.10 -28.65
CA GLN A 101 10.83 -14.49 -29.60
C GLN A 101 10.33 -14.50 -31.04
N LEU A 102 9.11 -14.99 -31.27
CA LEU A 102 8.49 -14.98 -32.59
C LEU A 102 8.26 -13.55 -33.09
N ALA A 103 7.78 -12.64 -32.23
CA ALA A 103 7.59 -11.23 -32.58
C ALA A 103 8.90 -10.56 -32.99
N VAL A 104 9.99 -10.81 -32.24
CA VAL A 104 11.33 -10.32 -32.60
C VAL A 104 11.77 -10.85 -33.95
N GLN A 105 11.61 -12.17 -34.20
CA GLN A 105 11.98 -12.75 -35.49
C GLN A 105 11.16 -12.17 -36.67
N GLN A 106 9.86 -11.94 -36.45
CA GLN A 106 9.01 -11.31 -37.48
C GLN A 106 9.45 -9.88 -37.76
N HIS A 107 9.82 -9.13 -36.74
CA HIS A 107 10.35 -7.79 -36.91
C HIS A 107 11.68 -7.79 -37.68
N ASP A 108 12.62 -8.69 -37.35
CA ASP A 108 13.89 -8.86 -38.05
C ASP A 108 13.71 -9.18 -39.54
N VAL A 109 12.68 -9.99 -39.86
CA VAL A 109 12.32 -10.26 -41.26
C VAL A 109 11.82 -8.99 -41.95
N ALA A 110 10.97 -8.22 -41.31
CA ALA A 110 10.48 -6.96 -41.87
C ALA A 110 11.61 -5.93 -42.07
N ASP A 111 12.58 -5.89 -41.18
CA ASP A 111 13.76 -5.02 -41.32
C ASP A 111 14.66 -5.42 -42.51
N LYS A 112 14.84 -6.72 -42.72
CA LYS A 112 15.52 -7.23 -43.93
C LYS A 112 14.78 -6.89 -45.22
N GLN A 113 13.44 -6.90 -45.19
CA GLN A 113 12.63 -6.48 -46.36
C GLN A 113 12.84 -4.99 -46.66
N VAL A 114 12.97 -4.13 -45.65
CA VAL A 114 13.35 -2.72 -45.87
C VAL A 114 14.75 -2.62 -46.53
N THR A 115 15.70 -3.37 -46.03
CA THR A 115 17.07 -3.39 -46.58
C THR A 115 17.07 -3.84 -48.07
N GLU A 116 16.30 -4.88 -48.40
CA GLU A 116 16.14 -5.35 -49.78
C GLU A 116 15.50 -4.26 -50.67
N ALA A 117 14.42 -3.63 -50.18
CA ALA A 117 13.75 -2.56 -50.94
C ALA A 117 14.69 -1.34 -51.19
N VAL A 118 15.51 -0.98 -50.21
CA VAL A 118 16.53 0.09 -50.37
C VAL A 118 17.55 -0.27 -51.43
N ALA A 119 18.05 -1.52 -51.43
CA ALA A 119 18.98 -1.96 -52.50
C ALA A 119 18.35 -1.92 -53.89
N GLY A 120 17.04 -2.28 -54.00
CA GLY A 120 16.26 -2.13 -55.23
C GLY A 120 16.14 -0.65 -55.69
N LEU A 121 15.94 0.25 -54.74
CA LEU A 121 15.89 1.70 -55.05
C LEU A 121 17.24 2.23 -55.59
N ASP A 122 18.34 1.78 -54.99
CA ASP A 122 19.69 2.20 -55.45
C ASP A 122 20.02 1.65 -56.85
N ALA A 123 19.57 0.43 -57.20
CA ALA A 123 19.64 -0.10 -58.54
C ALA A 123 18.81 0.75 -59.56
N ALA A 124 17.59 1.11 -59.19
CA ALA A 124 16.74 1.95 -60.05
C ALA A 124 17.30 3.36 -60.23
N ARG A 125 17.96 3.94 -59.22
CA ARG A 125 18.69 5.23 -59.33
C ARG A 125 19.89 5.15 -60.30
N SER A 126 20.63 4.03 -60.25
CA SER A 126 21.76 3.81 -61.16
C SER A 126 21.28 3.70 -62.63
N ASN A 127 20.19 2.94 -62.86
CA ASN A 127 19.59 2.81 -64.18
C ASN A 127 19.07 4.16 -64.71
N LEU A 128 18.46 4.99 -63.84
CA LEU A 128 18.03 6.33 -64.24
C LEU A 128 19.21 7.21 -64.64
N THR A 129 20.30 7.15 -63.88
CA THR A 129 21.52 7.92 -64.19
C THR A 129 22.09 7.52 -65.56
N GLU A 130 22.14 6.22 -65.85
CA GLU A 130 22.56 5.70 -67.16
C GLU A 130 21.65 6.20 -68.31
N ALA A 131 20.31 6.07 -68.12
CA ALA A 131 19.36 6.56 -69.12
C ALA A 131 19.43 8.08 -69.33
N GLN A 132 19.73 8.87 -68.30
CA GLN A 132 19.93 10.33 -68.40
C GLN A 132 21.18 10.69 -69.20
N VAL A 133 22.28 9.96 -68.98
CA VAL A 133 23.53 10.17 -69.71
C VAL A 133 23.33 9.79 -71.19
N GLU A 134 22.68 8.67 -71.48
CA GLU A 134 22.41 8.22 -72.85
C GLU A 134 21.49 9.20 -73.61
N TYR A 135 20.40 9.66 -72.95
CA TYR A 135 19.51 10.67 -73.55
C TYR A 135 20.28 11.95 -73.90
N LYS A 136 21.10 12.51 -72.93
CA LYS A 136 21.91 13.71 -73.20
C LYS A 136 22.88 13.51 -74.33
N ARG A 137 23.52 12.34 -74.43
CA ARG A 137 24.44 11.99 -75.53
C ARG A 137 23.71 11.97 -76.85
N THR A 138 22.61 11.24 -76.93
CA THR A 138 21.81 11.10 -78.18
C THR A 138 21.22 12.43 -78.63
N ASP A 139 20.69 13.23 -77.72
CA ASP A 139 20.20 14.60 -78.01
C ASP A 139 21.31 15.51 -78.62
N SER A 140 22.52 15.41 -78.07
CA SER A 140 23.66 16.18 -78.59
C SER A 140 24.08 15.69 -79.99
N LEU A 141 24.02 14.43 -80.32
CA LEU A 141 24.36 13.86 -81.59
C LEU A 141 23.28 14.19 -82.65
N VAL A 142 22.00 14.15 -82.30
CA VAL A 142 20.88 14.54 -83.22
C VAL A 142 21.01 16.06 -83.57
N LYS A 143 21.25 16.88 -82.60
CA LYS A 143 21.52 18.35 -82.85
C LYS A 143 22.66 18.57 -83.80
N ARG A 144 23.63 17.66 -83.85
CA ARG A 144 24.77 17.69 -84.80
C ARG A 144 24.48 16.93 -86.08
N LYS A 145 23.26 16.39 -86.27
CA LYS A 145 22.85 15.54 -87.44
C LYS A 145 23.68 14.29 -87.58
N LEU A 146 24.16 13.71 -86.47
CA LEU A 146 24.97 12.48 -86.37
C LEU A 146 24.17 11.26 -85.85
N ALA A 147 22.92 11.46 -85.54
CA ALA A 147 21.97 10.38 -85.10
C ALA A 147 20.53 10.68 -85.61
N SER A 148 19.65 9.73 -85.65
CA SER A 148 18.28 9.86 -86.11
C SER A 148 17.32 10.35 -85.06
N ASP A 149 16.18 10.95 -85.40
CA ASP A 149 15.10 11.31 -84.50
C ASP A 149 14.51 10.06 -83.82
N GLN A 150 14.52 8.94 -84.53
CA GLN A 150 14.08 7.66 -83.92
C GLN A 150 14.99 7.21 -82.75
N ASP A 151 16.29 7.47 -82.86
CA ASP A 151 17.22 7.15 -81.76
C ASP A 151 16.94 8.07 -80.54
N LEU A 152 16.61 9.33 -80.77
CA LEU A 152 16.23 10.27 -79.73
C LEU A 152 14.93 9.84 -79.02
N ASP A 153 13.88 9.44 -79.79
CA ASP A 153 12.64 8.96 -79.25
C ASP A 153 12.86 7.69 -78.40
N THR A 154 13.72 6.79 -78.88
CA THR A 154 14.10 5.58 -78.15
C THR A 154 14.80 5.93 -76.82
N ALA A 155 15.76 6.85 -76.81
CA ALA A 155 16.44 7.28 -75.62
C ALA A 155 15.50 8.01 -74.60
N LYS A 156 14.55 8.83 -75.13
CA LYS A 156 13.51 9.47 -74.33
C LYS A 156 12.56 8.46 -73.70
N ASN A 157 12.14 7.43 -74.40
CA ASN A 157 11.28 6.35 -73.88
C ASN A 157 12.05 5.56 -72.80
N LYS A 158 13.34 5.28 -72.97
CA LYS A 158 14.17 4.62 -71.94
C LYS A 158 14.29 5.48 -70.70
N LEU A 159 14.47 6.80 -70.84
CA LEU A 159 14.52 7.72 -69.69
C LEU A 159 13.20 7.77 -68.95
N ALA A 160 12.04 7.84 -69.66
CA ALA A 160 10.73 7.82 -69.05
C ALA A 160 10.45 6.50 -68.27
N ASN A 161 10.85 5.36 -68.86
CA ASN A 161 10.73 4.05 -68.18
C ASN A 161 11.61 3.96 -66.92
N ALA A 162 12.85 4.49 -67.00
CA ALA A 162 13.73 4.48 -65.84
C ALA A 162 13.22 5.40 -64.72
N GLN A 163 12.58 6.54 -65.06
CA GLN A 163 11.92 7.43 -64.12
C GLN A 163 10.74 6.71 -63.40
N ALA A 164 9.89 6.05 -64.18
CA ALA A 164 8.75 5.25 -63.64
C ALA A 164 9.23 4.12 -62.72
N SER A 165 10.33 3.42 -63.11
CA SER A 165 10.91 2.36 -62.28
C SER A 165 11.47 2.91 -60.95
N LEU A 166 12.07 4.11 -60.94
CA LEU A 166 12.52 4.75 -59.71
C LEU A 166 11.35 5.07 -58.79
N GLU A 167 10.25 5.64 -59.31
CA GLU A 167 9.06 5.93 -58.48
C GLU A 167 8.44 4.66 -57.90
N GLN A 168 8.38 3.57 -58.69
CA GLN A 168 7.94 2.27 -58.21
C GLN A 168 8.84 1.75 -57.09
N ALA A 169 10.17 1.85 -57.26
CA ALA A 169 11.09 1.39 -56.21
C ALA A 169 10.98 2.25 -54.91
N ARG A 170 10.76 3.56 -55.02
CA ARG A 170 10.45 4.43 -53.88
C ARG A 170 9.21 4.00 -53.13
N ALA A 171 8.11 3.77 -53.84
CA ALA A 171 6.86 3.29 -53.25
C ALA A 171 7.03 1.94 -52.56
N THR A 172 7.93 1.07 -53.08
CA THR A 172 8.24 -0.23 -52.46
C THR A 172 8.98 -0.05 -51.12
N VAL A 173 9.95 0.91 -51.06
CA VAL A 173 10.66 1.23 -49.79
C VAL A 173 9.68 1.81 -48.77
N GLU A 174 8.84 2.77 -49.17
CA GLU A 174 7.81 3.32 -48.26
C GLU A 174 6.89 2.28 -47.70
N LYS A 175 6.41 1.35 -48.57
CA LYS A 175 5.58 0.22 -48.14
C LYS A 175 6.32 -0.69 -47.15
N ALA A 176 7.60 -1.01 -47.42
CA ALA A 176 8.40 -1.85 -46.53
C ALA A 176 8.61 -1.20 -45.17
N ILE A 177 8.91 0.11 -45.12
CA ILE A 177 9.05 0.91 -43.88
C ILE A 177 7.72 0.94 -43.13
N ALA A 178 6.61 1.17 -43.83
CA ALA A 178 5.29 1.19 -43.18
C ALA A 178 4.92 -0.18 -42.57
N ASN A 179 5.26 -1.29 -43.25
CA ASN A 179 5.04 -2.63 -42.72
C ASN A 179 5.92 -2.99 -41.55
N ARG A 180 7.19 -2.51 -41.52
CA ARG A 180 8.09 -2.71 -40.41
C ARG A 180 7.63 -1.94 -39.19
N GLY A 181 7.16 -0.69 -39.36
CA GLY A 181 6.86 0.24 -38.28
C GLY A 181 8.12 0.82 -37.67
N GLU A 182 8.10 1.03 -36.33
CA GLU A 182 9.26 1.50 -35.57
C GLU A 182 10.39 0.46 -35.53
N GLU A 183 11.62 0.94 -35.29
CA GLU A 183 12.81 0.09 -35.33
C GLU A 183 13.03 -0.66 -34.00
N GLY A 184 13.51 -1.89 -34.10
CA GLY A 184 13.99 -2.67 -32.99
C GLY A 184 12.91 -3.00 -31.95
N VAL A 185 13.26 -2.86 -30.69
CA VAL A 185 12.39 -3.19 -29.55
C VAL A 185 11.20 -2.23 -29.38
N GLU A 186 11.24 -1.06 -30.02
CA GLU A 186 10.15 -0.09 -29.99
C GLU A 186 8.99 -0.48 -30.94
N ALA A 187 9.20 -1.47 -31.80
CA ALA A 187 8.14 -1.97 -32.68
C ALA A 187 6.93 -2.44 -31.88
N ALA A 188 5.74 -1.96 -32.23
CA ALA A 188 4.50 -2.22 -31.48
C ALA A 188 4.22 -3.72 -31.26
N VAL A 189 4.56 -4.57 -32.24
CA VAL A 189 4.38 -6.03 -32.14
C VAL A 189 5.31 -6.63 -31.09
N VAL A 190 6.58 -6.17 -31.02
CA VAL A 190 7.57 -6.61 -30.06
C VAL A 190 7.20 -6.12 -28.67
N GLN A 191 6.79 -4.86 -28.52
CA GLN A 191 6.34 -4.29 -27.24
C GLN A 191 5.10 -5.01 -26.70
N GLN A 192 4.12 -5.32 -27.57
CA GLN A 192 2.95 -6.08 -27.16
C GLN A 192 3.32 -7.46 -26.59
N ALA A 193 4.20 -8.18 -27.28
CA ALA A 193 4.65 -9.49 -26.83
C ALA A 193 5.52 -9.40 -25.56
N ALA A 194 6.35 -8.37 -25.43
CA ALA A 194 7.13 -8.09 -24.22
C ALA A 194 6.22 -7.79 -23.01
N ALA A 195 5.15 -7.02 -23.19
CA ALA A 195 4.18 -6.73 -22.14
C ALA A 195 3.44 -8.03 -21.70
N GLN A 196 3.10 -8.91 -22.64
CA GLN A 196 2.49 -10.20 -22.30
C GLN A 196 3.46 -11.10 -21.51
N LEU A 197 4.74 -11.12 -21.87
CA LEU A 197 5.77 -11.84 -21.12
C LEU A 197 5.92 -11.28 -19.71
N ALA A 198 6.04 -9.95 -19.56
CA ALA A 198 6.14 -9.30 -18.27
C ALA A 198 4.91 -9.58 -17.38
N GLN A 199 3.70 -9.59 -17.94
CA GLN A 199 2.49 -9.95 -17.19
C GLN A 199 2.51 -11.41 -16.73
N ALA A 200 2.99 -12.34 -17.56
CA ALA A 200 3.10 -13.74 -17.18
C ALA A 200 4.15 -13.95 -16.08
N GLU A 201 5.29 -13.25 -16.13
CA GLU A 201 6.34 -13.28 -15.11
C GLU A 201 5.84 -12.66 -13.79
N LEU A 202 5.09 -11.57 -13.84
CA LEU A 202 4.46 -10.96 -12.67
C LEU A 202 3.47 -11.93 -12.01
N ASN A 203 2.62 -12.59 -12.79
CA ASN A 203 1.68 -13.59 -12.26
C ASN A 203 2.42 -14.78 -11.62
N LEU A 204 3.57 -15.18 -12.18
CA LEU A 204 4.42 -16.21 -11.60
C LEU A 204 5.00 -15.74 -10.26
N SER A 205 5.48 -14.51 -10.16
CA SER A 205 6.01 -13.98 -8.89
C SER A 205 4.97 -13.96 -7.78
N TYR A 206 3.69 -13.77 -8.11
CA TYR A 206 2.58 -13.79 -7.16
C TYR A 206 2.22 -15.19 -6.64
N THR A 207 2.83 -16.26 -7.17
CA THR A 207 2.66 -17.61 -6.62
C THR A 207 3.42 -17.81 -5.32
N ASP A 208 4.48 -17.04 -5.06
CA ASP A 208 5.22 -17.00 -3.82
C ASP A 208 4.68 -15.83 -2.99
N ILE A 209 3.85 -16.11 -1.98
CA ILE A 209 3.26 -15.09 -1.12
C ILE A 209 4.22 -14.78 0.00
N THR A 210 4.77 -13.58 -0.02
CA THR A 210 5.72 -13.09 0.98
C THR A 210 5.09 -12.05 1.90
N SER A 211 5.66 -11.87 3.10
CA SER A 211 5.23 -10.82 4.01
C SER A 211 5.62 -9.44 3.47
N PRO A 212 4.68 -8.50 3.30
CA PRO A 212 4.99 -7.13 2.88
C PRO A 212 5.54 -6.27 4.02
N VAL A 213 5.44 -6.72 5.28
CA VAL A 213 5.76 -5.98 6.50
C VAL A 213 6.38 -6.87 7.57
N ASP A 214 7.06 -6.25 8.52
CA ASP A 214 7.50 -6.92 9.75
C ASP A 214 6.31 -7.04 10.71
N GLY A 215 6.13 -8.23 11.30
CA GLY A 215 4.97 -8.42 12.16
C GLY A 215 4.86 -9.82 12.76
N ILE A 216 3.67 -10.13 13.24
CA ILE A 216 3.32 -11.45 13.79
C ILE A 216 2.15 -11.98 12.98
N ALA A 217 2.32 -13.17 12.41
CA ALA A 217 1.22 -13.86 11.73
C ALA A 217 0.10 -14.17 12.73
N GLY A 218 -1.14 -14.00 12.33
CA GLY A 218 -2.29 -14.43 13.11
C GLY A 218 -2.59 -15.92 12.90
N GLU A 219 -3.83 -16.31 13.18
CA GLU A 219 -4.31 -17.66 12.94
C GLU A 219 -4.41 -17.96 11.45
N ILE A 220 -3.82 -19.08 11.02
CA ILE A 220 -3.70 -19.47 9.61
C ILE A 220 -4.81 -20.46 9.27
N ASN A 221 -5.83 -19.98 8.57
CA ASN A 221 -6.97 -20.81 8.18
C ASN A 221 -6.78 -21.53 6.83
N THR A 222 -5.55 -21.48 6.27
CA THR A 222 -5.22 -22.04 4.96
C THR A 222 -4.30 -23.24 5.12
N HIS A 223 -4.63 -24.34 4.44
CA HIS A 223 -3.89 -25.60 4.54
C HIS A 223 -3.34 -26.02 3.18
N VAL A 224 -2.28 -26.82 3.18
CA VAL A 224 -1.77 -27.44 1.97
C VAL A 224 -2.88 -28.25 1.28
N GLY A 225 -3.03 -28.04 -0.03
CA GLY A 225 -4.11 -28.63 -0.82
C GLY A 225 -5.35 -27.75 -0.99
N SER A 226 -5.52 -26.71 -0.17
CA SER A 226 -6.62 -25.74 -0.33
C SER A 226 -6.50 -24.99 -1.64
N VAL A 227 -7.63 -24.64 -2.26
CA VAL A 227 -7.68 -23.77 -3.44
C VAL A 227 -8.04 -22.37 -2.98
N VAL A 228 -7.19 -21.40 -3.34
CA VAL A 228 -7.36 -19.99 -2.98
C VAL A 228 -7.72 -19.15 -4.20
N SER A 229 -8.48 -18.07 -3.96
CA SER A 229 -8.94 -17.14 -4.98
C SER A 229 -8.36 -15.75 -4.75
N VAL A 230 -8.25 -14.95 -5.81
CA VAL A 230 -7.75 -13.57 -5.72
C VAL A 230 -8.56 -12.75 -4.73
N GLY A 231 -7.88 -12.05 -3.82
CA GLY A 231 -8.48 -11.20 -2.80
C GLY A 231 -9.08 -11.94 -1.59
N GLN A 232 -9.05 -13.27 -1.55
CA GLN A 232 -9.46 -14.04 -0.39
C GLN A 232 -8.47 -13.85 0.76
N THR A 233 -8.93 -13.35 1.90
CA THR A 233 -8.08 -13.23 3.10
C THR A 233 -7.66 -14.62 3.57
N LEU A 234 -6.37 -14.88 3.64
CA LEU A 234 -5.78 -16.13 4.11
C LEU A 234 -5.57 -16.11 5.62
N PHE A 235 -4.91 -15.08 6.11
CA PHE A 235 -4.69 -14.80 7.53
C PHE A 235 -4.27 -13.35 7.73
N PRO A 236 -4.42 -12.79 8.94
CA PRO A 236 -3.95 -11.45 9.27
C PRO A 236 -2.47 -11.47 9.69
N VAL A 237 -1.77 -10.36 9.45
CA VAL A 237 -0.45 -10.06 10.02
C VAL A 237 -0.58 -8.80 10.86
N ILE A 238 -0.23 -8.88 12.14
CA ILE A 238 -0.20 -7.76 13.08
C ILE A 238 1.14 -7.07 12.91
N LEU A 239 1.14 -5.80 12.51
CA LEU A 239 2.37 -5.05 12.27
C LEU A 239 3.11 -4.81 13.58
N LYS A 240 4.41 -5.08 13.59
CA LYS A 240 5.32 -4.68 14.67
C LYS A 240 5.33 -3.16 14.78
N ASP A 241 5.50 -2.64 15.98
CA ASP A 241 5.62 -1.20 16.26
C ASP A 241 4.43 -0.32 15.82
N SER A 242 3.23 -0.92 15.70
CA SER A 242 2.02 -0.20 15.29
C SER A 242 0.95 -0.16 16.39
N TYR A 243 1.34 -0.36 17.64
CA TYR A 243 0.41 -0.43 18.75
C TYR A 243 -0.06 0.96 19.18
N TRP A 244 -1.35 1.05 19.52
CA TRP A 244 -1.97 2.21 20.16
C TRP A 244 -3.03 1.75 21.14
N VAL A 245 -3.49 2.64 22.01
CA VAL A 245 -4.62 2.36 22.89
C VAL A 245 -5.84 3.14 22.43
N ARG A 246 -6.96 2.47 22.37
CA ARG A 246 -8.26 3.09 22.17
C ARG A 246 -8.97 3.11 23.53
N ALA A 247 -9.08 4.29 24.11
CA ALA A 247 -9.71 4.51 25.42
C ALA A 247 -11.05 5.25 25.22
N ASN A 248 -12.11 4.74 25.84
CA ASN A 248 -13.45 5.31 25.71
C ASN A 248 -13.74 6.19 26.95
N PHE A 249 -13.59 7.49 26.82
CA PHE A 249 -13.87 8.47 27.88
C PHE A 249 -15.33 8.91 27.86
N LYS A 250 -15.85 9.31 29.03
CA LYS A 250 -17.18 9.90 29.12
C LYS A 250 -17.24 11.26 28.43
N GLU A 251 -18.40 11.61 27.88
CA GLU A 251 -18.65 12.91 27.24
C GLU A 251 -18.23 14.11 28.13
N THR A 252 -18.42 13.99 29.44
CA THR A 252 -18.05 15.02 30.42
C THR A 252 -16.55 15.30 30.49
N ASP A 253 -15.73 14.27 30.29
CA ASP A 253 -14.29 14.33 30.47
C ASP A 253 -13.61 14.85 29.19
N LEU A 254 -14.25 14.64 28.02
CA LEU A 254 -13.71 15.06 26.72
C LEU A 254 -13.51 16.58 26.61
N THR A 255 -14.29 17.36 27.31
CA THR A 255 -14.21 18.84 27.27
C THR A 255 -12.82 19.35 27.61
N HIS A 256 -12.09 18.62 28.45
CA HIS A 256 -10.78 18.99 28.95
C HIS A 256 -9.64 18.27 28.23
N ILE A 257 -9.91 17.15 27.55
CA ILE A 257 -8.90 16.36 26.84
C ILE A 257 -8.57 17.00 25.50
N LYS A 258 -7.29 17.19 25.21
CA LYS A 258 -6.79 17.75 23.94
C LYS A 258 -5.69 16.86 23.36
N PRO A 259 -5.53 16.83 22.01
CA PRO A 259 -4.39 16.19 21.38
C PRO A 259 -3.08 16.72 21.91
N GLY A 260 -2.11 15.83 22.13
CA GLY A 260 -0.79 16.11 22.64
C GLY A 260 -0.65 16.01 24.16
N MET A 261 -1.72 15.83 24.93
CA MET A 261 -1.64 15.57 26.37
C MET A 261 -1.01 14.21 26.65
N HIS A 262 -0.25 14.11 27.75
CA HIS A 262 0.34 12.86 28.21
C HIS A 262 -0.67 12.01 28.97
N ALA A 263 -0.52 10.71 28.85
CA ALA A 263 -1.33 9.73 29.55
C ALA A 263 -0.47 8.58 30.05
N ASP A 264 -0.87 8.05 31.18
CA ASP A 264 -0.35 6.81 31.76
C ASP A 264 -1.31 5.67 31.42
N VAL A 265 -0.76 4.60 30.89
CA VAL A 265 -1.53 3.40 30.49
C VAL A 265 -0.99 2.22 31.29
N VAL A 266 -1.88 1.54 31.99
CA VAL A 266 -1.60 0.26 32.66
C VAL A 266 -2.37 -0.83 31.92
N ILE A 267 -1.65 -1.81 31.42
CA ILE A 267 -2.25 -2.93 30.69
C ILE A 267 -2.48 -4.07 31.68
N ASP A 268 -3.69 -4.63 31.75
CA ASP A 268 -4.07 -5.63 32.77
C ASP A 268 -3.16 -6.87 32.77
N MET A 269 -2.59 -7.21 31.60
CA MET A 269 -1.61 -8.30 31.51
C MET A 269 -0.28 -8.01 32.22
N TYR A 270 0.04 -6.73 32.44
CA TYR A 270 1.31 -6.25 33.00
C TYR A 270 1.06 -5.13 34.02
N PRO A 271 0.44 -5.43 35.16
CA PRO A 271 -0.02 -4.42 36.12
C PRO A 271 1.11 -3.61 36.75
N ASP A 272 2.33 -4.16 36.77
CA ASP A 272 3.51 -3.51 37.34
C ASP A 272 4.22 -2.58 36.38
N VAL A 273 3.75 -2.49 35.10
CA VAL A 273 4.37 -1.67 34.04
C VAL A 273 3.44 -0.52 33.67
N VAL A 274 3.91 0.71 33.87
CA VAL A 274 3.22 1.91 33.41
C VAL A 274 3.80 2.35 32.07
N TRP A 275 2.95 2.33 31.04
CA TRP A 275 3.30 2.75 29.69
C TRP A 275 3.00 4.23 29.51
N LYS A 276 3.94 4.97 28.96
CA LYS A 276 3.68 6.37 28.58
C LYS A 276 2.96 6.39 27.24
N ALA A 277 2.01 7.28 27.14
CA ALA A 277 1.24 7.49 25.92
C ALA A 277 0.92 8.97 25.71
N THR A 278 0.65 9.35 24.48
CA THR A 278 0.24 10.70 24.12
C THR A 278 -1.11 10.65 23.41
N VAL A 279 -2.01 11.56 23.77
CA VAL A 279 -3.31 11.72 23.10
C VAL A 279 -3.05 12.15 21.65
N GLU A 280 -3.36 11.26 20.69
CA GLU A 280 -3.16 11.53 19.28
C GLU A 280 -4.39 12.19 18.66
N GLN A 281 -5.56 11.59 18.88
CA GLN A 281 -6.81 12.01 18.25
C GLN A 281 -8.03 11.74 19.15
N LEU A 282 -9.02 12.64 19.07
CA LEU A 282 -10.33 12.43 19.66
C LEU A 282 -11.32 12.11 18.55
N SER A 283 -12.20 11.12 18.78
CA SER A 283 -13.26 10.80 17.82
C SER A 283 -14.30 11.92 17.74
N PRO A 284 -14.73 12.31 16.54
CA PRO A 284 -15.80 13.31 16.37
C PRO A 284 -17.20 12.73 16.69
N ALA A 285 -17.32 11.43 16.91
CA ALA A 285 -18.59 10.75 17.18
C ALA A 285 -18.47 9.72 18.28
N SER A 286 -19.57 9.46 18.99
CA SER A 286 -19.64 8.43 20.03
C SER A 286 -19.52 7.03 19.44
N GLY A 287 -19.13 6.05 20.26
CA GLY A 287 -19.02 4.65 19.83
C GLY A 287 -20.33 4.09 19.26
N THR A 288 -21.46 4.55 19.77
CA THR A 288 -22.81 4.13 19.33
C THR A 288 -23.18 4.70 17.95
N SER A 289 -22.65 5.88 17.58
CA SER A 289 -22.93 6.52 16.28
C SER A 289 -22.32 5.76 15.09
N PHE A 290 -21.30 4.94 15.32
CA PHE A 290 -20.68 4.08 14.30
C PHE A 290 -21.19 2.63 14.32
N SER A 291 -22.18 2.33 15.17
CA SER A 291 -22.78 1.01 15.20
C SER A 291 -23.68 0.78 13.98
N LEU A 292 -23.62 -0.43 13.41
CA LEU A 292 -24.53 -0.85 12.32
C LEU A 292 -26.01 -0.86 12.75
N MET A 293 -26.26 -0.97 14.04
CA MET A 293 -27.59 -0.90 14.65
C MET A 293 -27.53 0.04 15.87
N PRO A 294 -27.72 1.36 15.69
CA PRO A 294 -27.81 2.26 16.83
C PRO A 294 -28.99 1.85 17.74
N PRO A 295 -28.83 1.86 19.06
CA PRO A 295 -29.93 1.58 19.96
C PRO A 295 -30.99 2.68 19.83
N GLU A 296 -32.10 2.39 19.16
CA GLU A 296 -33.28 3.26 19.15
C GLU A 296 -34.13 2.95 20.39
N ASN A 297 -34.28 3.94 21.27
CA ASN A 297 -35.21 3.86 22.41
C ASN A 297 -36.65 4.10 21.91
N ALA A 298 -37.24 3.08 21.26
CA ALA A 298 -38.58 3.11 20.72
C ALA A 298 -39.69 2.94 21.79
N THR A 299 -39.32 2.64 23.03
CA THR A 299 -40.28 2.42 24.15
C THR A 299 -40.23 3.61 25.09
N GLY A 300 -41.35 4.31 25.28
CA GLY A 300 -41.62 5.55 25.96
C GLY A 300 -40.95 5.94 27.29
N ASN A 301 -39.95 5.27 27.76
CA ASN A 301 -39.17 5.61 28.95
C ASN A 301 -37.76 6.04 28.55
N TRP A 302 -37.58 7.35 28.28
CA TRP A 302 -36.28 7.89 27.91
C TRP A 302 -35.37 8.04 29.16
N VAL A 303 -34.24 7.36 29.14
CA VAL A 303 -33.18 7.48 30.17
C VAL A 303 -31.96 8.13 29.51
N LYS A 304 -31.50 9.27 30.03
CA LYS A 304 -30.28 9.92 29.58
C LYS A 304 -29.05 9.10 29.99
N ILE A 305 -28.41 8.42 29.04
CA ILE A 305 -27.17 7.68 29.26
C ILE A 305 -26.03 8.55 28.77
N LYS A 306 -24.99 8.78 29.61
CA LYS A 306 -23.76 9.47 29.20
C LYS A 306 -23.06 8.66 28.12
N GLN A 307 -22.82 9.26 26.98
CA GLN A 307 -22.13 8.62 25.87
C GLN A 307 -20.62 8.52 26.15
N ARG A 308 -19.97 7.51 25.55
CA ARG A 308 -18.53 7.37 25.57
C ARG A 308 -17.96 7.67 24.18
N PHE A 309 -16.85 8.38 24.15
CA PHE A 309 -16.17 8.76 22.94
C PHE A 309 -14.78 8.13 22.92
N PRO A 310 -14.40 7.45 21.81
CA PRO A 310 -13.09 6.87 21.69
C PRO A 310 -12.02 7.97 21.51
N VAL A 311 -10.99 7.87 22.34
CA VAL A 311 -9.74 8.65 22.28
C VAL A 311 -8.64 7.69 21.84
N ARG A 312 -7.85 8.08 20.86
CA ARG A 312 -6.69 7.36 20.41
C ARG A 312 -5.45 7.89 21.08
N LEU A 313 -4.70 6.99 21.70
CA LEU A 313 -3.44 7.29 22.36
C LEU A 313 -2.30 6.55 21.66
N ALA A 314 -1.30 7.30 21.22
CA ALA A 314 -0.04 6.73 20.74
C ALA A 314 0.75 6.18 21.93
N LEU A 315 1.06 4.89 21.91
CA LEU A 315 1.76 4.21 22.99
C LEU A 315 3.27 4.27 22.73
N GLU A 316 4.04 4.70 23.70
CA GLU A 316 5.50 4.61 23.67
C GLU A 316 5.93 3.23 24.15
N VAL A 317 6.39 2.39 23.23
CA VAL A 317 6.80 1.01 23.52
C VAL A 317 8.32 0.96 23.67
N PRO A 318 8.88 0.79 24.88
CA PRO A 318 10.31 0.59 25.08
C PRO A 318 10.81 -0.69 24.35
N ALA A 319 12.09 -0.70 23.98
CA ALA A 319 12.66 -1.83 23.23
C ALA A 319 12.73 -3.14 24.06
N ASP A 320 12.76 -3.04 25.36
CA ASP A 320 12.77 -4.14 26.35
C ASP A 320 11.37 -4.49 26.89
N ALA A 321 10.34 -3.85 26.35
CA ALA A 321 8.97 -4.05 26.79
C ALA A 321 8.47 -5.47 26.52
N PRO A 322 7.63 -6.03 27.39
CA PRO A 322 6.98 -7.29 27.12
C PRO A 322 6.06 -7.20 25.88
N GLN A 323 5.90 -8.33 25.21
CA GLN A 323 5.11 -8.40 23.96
C GLN A 323 3.65 -8.01 24.19
N LEU A 324 3.22 -6.93 23.55
CA LEU A 324 1.85 -6.48 23.56
C LEU A 324 0.93 -7.41 22.76
N ARG A 325 -0.31 -7.56 23.24
CA ARG A 325 -1.34 -8.34 22.56
C ARG A 325 -2.51 -7.44 22.20
N VAL A 326 -2.94 -7.52 20.95
CA VAL A 326 -4.12 -6.79 20.47
C VAL A 326 -5.36 -7.31 21.20
N GLY A 327 -6.19 -6.40 21.68
CA GLY A 327 -7.40 -6.73 22.45
C GLY A 327 -7.18 -6.80 23.95
N ALA A 328 -5.95 -6.66 24.44
CA ALA A 328 -5.71 -6.59 25.88
C ALA A 328 -6.40 -5.36 26.47
N SER A 329 -7.07 -5.56 27.62
CA SER A 329 -7.69 -4.49 28.40
C SER A 329 -6.62 -3.63 29.07
N SER A 330 -6.94 -2.36 29.27
CA SER A 330 -6.02 -1.42 29.91
C SER A 330 -6.81 -0.34 30.64
N GLU A 331 -6.19 0.21 31.68
CA GLU A 331 -6.61 1.44 32.32
C GLU A 331 -5.79 2.61 31.79
N VAL A 332 -6.46 3.71 31.47
CA VAL A 332 -5.82 4.92 30.95
C VAL A 332 -6.16 6.10 31.84
N THR A 333 -5.13 6.81 32.30
CA THR A 333 -5.24 8.05 33.06
C THR A 333 -4.57 9.17 32.29
N ILE A 334 -5.30 10.24 31.97
CA ILE A 334 -4.78 11.40 31.23
C ILE A 334 -4.45 12.52 32.23
N ASP A 335 -3.28 13.11 32.10
CA ASP A 335 -2.88 14.30 32.85
C ASP A 335 -3.30 15.58 32.10
N LEU A 336 -4.35 16.26 32.60
CA LEU A 336 -4.86 17.50 32.03
C LEU A 336 -3.92 18.71 32.23
N GLN A 337 -2.92 18.59 33.11
CA GLN A 337 -1.95 19.65 33.39
C GLN A 337 -0.72 19.56 32.48
N SER A 338 -0.54 18.44 31.77
CA SER A 338 0.53 18.28 30.81
C SER A 338 0.22 19.13 29.57
N SER A 339 0.81 20.32 29.50
CA SER A 339 0.69 21.18 28.32
C SER A 339 1.62 20.66 27.23
N VAL A 340 1.07 20.60 26.01
CA VAL A 340 1.86 20.47 24.78
C VAL A 340 2.84 21.63 24.71
N GLN A 341 4.15 21.36 24.73
CA GLN A 341 5.15 22.33 24.26
C GLN A 341 5.20 22.39 22.76
#